data_f141be1cf17547bca34dfefab7dc0f34
#
_entry.id   f141be1cf17547bca34dfefab7dc0f34
#
_cell.length_a   1.000
_cell.length_b   1.000
_cell.length_c   1.000
_cell.angle_alpha   90.00
_cell.angle_beta   90.00
_cell.angle_gamma   90.00
#
_symmetry.space_group_name_H-M   'P 1'
#
loop_
_entity.id
_entity.type
_entity.pdbx_description
1 polymer ?
#
loop_
_entity_poly.entity_id
_entity_poly.type
_entity_poly.pdbx_seq_one_letter_code
_entity_poly.pdbx_strand_id
1 'polypeptide(L)'
;MFCTSVSICRRPCVGFMRDATLMHPLLQAPSLHANRNQLLAGRLRCITSSTSSAKAAASHVVVDVDKHAINQHQDVDIGALHASCTFSDAQSAHISKSTFEIVTAIGVFSSCRLPFLIQNAEYFLGLSYKFLGPTITNAVMKHTFFRHFCAGEDRHDIKPVIEMLRRYNIGPILDYAAENDSTDSSEAVADLHGIFSQPPFNQPARVYDYQSEEECDRHVSIFQECIHSVHDVSPVGFAALKVTALGNPELLERMSTMIVEVKNLFAKFQPESGSGGLISREKFAQCYQQHFHVDDSQLKEVIESLDPNDSGVVDFISFAEMLTPYNLPSFTFKCTSIGPLARVTPSSDEIILMKRMRERLHTLATDAAQNGTRLLIDAEHQKYQPAIDALVLELQKKFNAKDKTDRPIVFNTYQCYLKDTLERVEMDMKRSERYSFHLGAKLVRGAYMEHERERSKSMKYPCPIHDTAEDTHKCYDDVVEYLLRYRWQHGSGTEIMIATHNQESIEKAVALMTQFGLEPQDTSVYFAQLFGMRDNITFPLGRKGYNVFKYLPYGKVEEVMPYLLRRAAENSAILGDTVSELDLLKEALYKRVFTR
;
A
#
# COMPACT_ATOMS: atom_id res chain seq x y z
N MET A 1 -1.39 -44.85 42.18
CA MET A 1 -1.00 -46.29 42.12
C MET A 1 -0.21 -46.48 40.84
N PHE A 2 1.05 -46.85 41.05
CA PHE A 2 2.02 -47.53 40.15
C PHE A 2 2.29 -46.87 38.78
N CYS A 3 3.45 -46.25 38.59
CA CYS A 3 4.84 -46.79 38.45
C CYS A 3 4.98 -47.69 37.21
N THR A 4 5.87 -47.48 36.31
CA THR A 4 7.31 -47.48 36.05
C THR A 4 7.52 -47.79 34.58
N SER A 5 8.51 -47.50 33.83
CA SER A 5 9.95 -47.25 33.84
C SER A 5 10.40 -46.99 32.39
N VAL A 6 11.23 -46.04 32.10
CA VAL A 6 12.70 -45.99 31.88
C VAL A 6 13.33 -47.11 31.05
N SER A 7 13.99 -46.73 29.94
CA SER A 7 15.28 -47.22 29.41
C SER A 7 15.66 -46.46 28.14
N ILE A 8 16.56 -45.62 28.09
CA ILE A 8 18.02 -45.45 27.92
C ILE A 8 18.69 -46.55 27.06
N CYS A 9 19.24 -46.13 25.90
CA CYS A 9 20.50 -46.62 25.32
C CYS A 9 20.96 -45.69 24.17
N ARG A 10 21.91 -44.94 24.38
CA ARG A 10 23.35 -44.77 24.10
C ARG A 10 23.82 -45.20 22.72
N ARG A 11 24.53 -44.19 22.15
CA ARG A 11 25.46 -44.12 21.02
C ARG A 11 26.44 -45.30 20.87
N PRO A 12 27.25 -45.39 19.74
CA PRO A 12 28.34 -44.48 19.51
C PRO A 12 28.71 -44.12 18.05
N CYS A 13 29.59 -43.12 17.99
CA CYS A 13 30.36 -42.54 16.89
C CYS A 13 31.31 -43.50 16.17
N VAL A 14 31.79 -43.10 14.99
CA VAL A 14 33.14 -43.17 14.33
C VAL A 14 32.91 -42.82 12.87
N GLY A 15 33.46 -41.90 12.17
CA GLY A 15 34.77 -41.25 12.16
C GLY A 15 35.51 -41.55 10.85
N PHE A 16 36.12 -40.54 10.24
CA PHE A 16 37.17 -40.50 9.20
C PHE A 16 36.74 -39.85 7.88
N MET A 17 37.17 -38.65 7.66
CA MET A 17 38.41 -38.04 7.11
C MET A 17 38.84 -38.48 5.68
N ARG A 18 39.06 -37.44 4.90
CA ARG A 18 40.15 -37.09 3.97
C ARG A 18 39.84 -37.00 2.49
N ASP A 19 40.05 -35.75 2.02
CA ASP A 19 41.01 -35.22 1.03
C ASP A 19 40.79 -35.68 -0.43
N ALA A 20 40.89 -34.89 -1.41
CA ALA A 20 41.74 -33.78 -1.81
C ALA A 20 41.41 -33.32 -3.23
N THR A 21 41.53 -32.03 -3.45
CA THR A 21 42.16 -31.33 -4.56
C THR A 21 42.06 -31.89 -6.01
N LEU A 22 41.68 -31.05 -6.96
CA LEU A 22 42.48 -30.55 -8.06
C LEU A 22 41.68 -30.01 -9.26
N MET A 23 42.00 -28.77 -9.59
CA MET A 23 42.33 -28.16 -10.89
C MET A 23 41.26 -27.77 -11.89
N HIS A 24 41.32 -26.47 -12.16
CA HIS A 24 41.00 -25.73 -13.39
C HIS A 24 41.67 -26.35 -14.64
N PRO A 25 41.15 -26.07 -15.86
CA PRO A 25 41.73 -24.94 -16.57
C PRO A 25 40.76 -24.05 -17.40
N LEU A 26 41.15 -22.79 -17.47
CA LEU A 26 41.05 -21.76 -18.50
C LEU A 26 40.81 -22.20 -19.95
N LEU A 27 39.96 -21.42 -20.66
CA LEU A 27 40.13 -21.06 -22.09
C LEU A 27 39.21 -19.87 -22.38
N GLN A 28 39.74 -18.65 -22.47
CA GLN A 28 40.07 -17.84 -23.62
C GLN A 28 38.88 -17.43 -24.52
N ALA A 29 38.70 -16.09 -24.55
CA ALA A 29 37.91 -15.34 -25.52
C ALA A 29 38.57 -15.31 -26.92
N PRO A 30 37.86 -14.90 -27.94
CA PRO A 30 38.43 -13.91 -28.85
C PRO A 30 37.54 -12.69 -29.10
N SER A 31 38.26 -11.59 -29.18
CA SER A 31 37.89 -10.27 -29.68
C SER A 31 37.69 -10.26 -31.19
N LEU A 32 36.84 -9.36 -31.73
CA LEU A 32 37.11 -8.65 -33.00
C LEU A 32 36.07 -7.50 -33.25
N HIS A 33 36.59 -6.27 -33.23
CA HIS A 33 36.49 -5.16 -34.19
C HIS A 33 35.13 -4.74 -34.76
N ALA A 34 34.67 -3.53 -34.46
CA ALA A 34 35.03 -2.19 -35.00
C ALA A 34 34.41 -1.83 -36.36
N ASN A 35 33.57 -0.77 -36.35
CA ASN A 35 33.61 0.38 -37.28
C ASN A 35 32.44 1.34 -36.99
N ARG A 36 32.73 2.59 -36.61
CA ARG A 36 32.81 3.86 -37.39
C ARG A 36 31.49 4.28 -38.08
N ASN A 37 30.93 5.42 -37.74
CA ASN A 37 31.18 6.81 -38.12
C ASN A 37 30.14 7.73 -37.49
N GLN A 38 30.54 8.75 -36.80
CA GLN A 38 30.81 10.17 -37.19
C GLN A 38 29.56 10.98 -37.57
N LEU A 39 29.46 12.07 -36.84
CA LEU A 39 29.28 13.51 -37.10
C LEU A 39 28.06 14.07 -36.37
N LEU A 40 28.23 15.01 -35.43
CA LEU A 40 28.41 16.44 -35.65
C LEU A 40 28.76 17.16 -34.33
N ALA A 41 29.86 17.91 -34.37
CA ALA A 41 30.32 18.77 -33.32
C ALA A 41 29.66 20.18 -33.45
N GLY A 42 29.16 20.70 -32.34
CA GLY A 42 28.81 22.10 -32.17
C GLY A 42 29.64 22.75 -31.06
N ARG A 43 30.55 23.61 -31.44
CA ARG A 43 31.50 24.36 -30.58
C ARG A 43 30.75 25.31 -29.63
N LEU A 44 31.15 25.33 -28.36
CA LEU A 44 31.08 26.55 -27.55
C LEU A 44 32.40 26.75 -26.80
N ARG A 45 32.93 27.95 -26.95
CA ARG A 45 34.27 28.39 -26.52
C ARG A 45 34.36 28.56 -25.01
N CYS A 46 35.39 28.01 -24.40
CA CYS A 46 35.92 28.45 -23.09
C CYS A 46 36.56 29.82 -23.21
N ILE A 47 36.21 30.73 -22.29
CA ILE A 47 37.03 31.89 -21.93
C ILE A 47 37.57 31.61 -20.52
N THR A 48 38.86 31.38 -20.46
CA THR A 48 39.63 31.31 -19.21
C THR A 48 40.02 32.71 -18.77
N SER A 49 39.76 33.06 -17.50
CA SER A 49 40.59 34.02 -16.79
C SER A 49 40.79 33.56 -15.33
N SER A 50 42.03 33.50 -14.98
CA SER A 50 42.62 33.15 -13.70
C SER A 50 42.34 34.18 -12.61
N THR A 51 42.13 33.79 -11.36
CA THR A 51 43.08 33.96 -10.22
C THR A 51 42.40 33.77 -8.88
N SER A 52 43.12 33.05 -8.01
CA SER A 52 43.26 33.13 -6.54
C SER A 52 42.13 32.82 -5.59
N SER A 53 42.37 31.72 -4.89
CA SER A 53 42.24 31.50 -3.43
C SER A 53 41.11 32.18 -2.67
N ALA A 54 40.09 31.41 -2.27
CA ALA A 54 39.40 31.62 -1.00
C ALA A 54 38.71 30.31 -0.56
N LYS A 55 38.83 30.03 0.72
CA LYS A 55 38.28 28.87 1.44
C LYS A 55 36.80 28.63 1.14
N ALA A 56 36.47 27.40 0.77
CA ALA A 56 35.09 26.94 0.64
C ALA A 56 34.42 26.89 2.02
N ALA A 57 33.50 27.81 2.26
CA ALA A 57 32.47 27.68 3.26
C ALA A 57 31.34 26.90 2.60
N ALA A 58 31.00 25.73 3.13
CA ALA A 58 29.84 24.97 2.74
C ALA A 58 28.58 25.76 3.15
N SER A 59 27.95 26.43 2.20
CA SER A 59 26.64 27.01 2.40
C SER A 59 25.61 25.92 2.26
N HIS A 60 24.99 25.55 3.37
CA HIS A 60 23.72 24.81 3.38
C HIS A 60 22.68 25.64 2.64
N VAL A 61 22.27 25.17 1.47
CA VAL A 61 21.06 25.66 0.82
C VAL A 61 19.90 25.03 1.60
N VAL A 62 19.45 25.74 2.62
CA VAL A 62 18.08 25.57 3.12
C VAL A 62 17.19 26.07 1.98
N VAL A 63 16.56 25.14 1.27
CA VAL A 63 15.48 25.50 0.35
C VAL A 63 14.31 25.93 1.24
N ASP A 64 14.28 27.21 1.56
CA ASP A 64 13.13 27.87 2.12
C ASP A 64 12.04 27.80 1.05
N VAL A 65 11.10 26.86 1.21
CA VAL A 65 9.93 26.75 0.35
C VAL A 65 9.11 28.01 0.58
N ASP A 66 9.27 28.95 -0.34
CA ASP A 66 8.64 30.25 -0.30
C ASP A 66 7.12 30.07 -0.23
N LYS A 67 6.56 30.20 0.98
CA LYS A 67 5.10 30.14 1.23
C LYS A 67 4.31 31.21 0.47
N HIS A 68 5.00 32.12 -0.21
CA HIS A 68 4.39 33.14 -1.07
C HIS A 68 4.20 32.70 -2.54
N ALA A 69 4.79 31.59 -2.98
CA ALA A 69 4.54 31.05 -4.32
C ALA A 69 3.21 30.27 -4.42
N ILE A 70 2.56 29.99 -3.28
CA ILE A 70 1.32 29.21 -3.21
C ILE A 70 0.07 30.00 -3.69
N ASN A 71 0.15 31.32 -3.83
CA ASN A 71 -1.00 32.18 -4.18
C ASN A 71 -1.06 32.68 -5.63
N GLN A 72 -0.27 32.11 -6.55
CA GLN A 72 -0.55 32.29 -7.98
C GLN A 72 -1.23 31.04 -8.55
N HIS A 73 -2.44 30.75 -8.10
CA HIS A 73 -3.37 29.96 -8.87
C HIS A 73 -3.73 30.78 -10.11
N GLN A 74 -3.03 30.53 -11.22
CA GLN A 74 -3.68 30.73 -12.52
C GLN A 74 -4.87 29.78 -12.50
N ASP A 75 -6.08 30.32 -12.55
CA ASP A 75 -7.29 29.57 -12.79
C ASP A 75 -7.09 28.81 -14.11
N VAL A 76 -6.65 27.54 -13.99
CA VAL A 76 -6.65 26.62 -15.13
C VAL A 76 -8.10 26.50 -15.52
N ASP A 77 -8.43 26.84 -16.75
CA ASP A 77 -9.78 26.71 -17.30
C ASP A 77 -10.15 25.21 -17.31
N ILE A 78 -10.67 24.77 -16.17
CA ILE A 78 -11.17 23.41 -15.94
C ILE A 78 -12.23 23.07 -17.01
N GLY A 79 -12.96 24.07 -17.54
CA GLY A 79 -13.92 23.92 -18.62
C GLY A 79 -13.32 23.45 -19.95
N ALA A 80 -12.12 23.89 -20.30
CA ALA A 80 -11.43 23.43 -21.53
C ALA A 80 -10.90 21.98 -21.37
N LEU A 81 -10.54 21.55 -20.13
CA LEU A 81 -10.12 20.18 -19.84
C LEU A 81 -11.29 19.20 -19.75
N HIS A 82 -12.46 19.61 -19.27
CA HIS A 82 -13.70 18.82 -19.31
C HIS A 82 -14.04 18.33 -20.71
N ALA A 83 -13.69 19.06 -21.75
CA ALA A 83 -13.86 18.65 -23.14
C ALA A 83 -12.99 17.45 -23.54
N SER A 84 -11.97 17.07 -22.75
CA SER A 84 -11.05 15.97 -23.09
C SER A 84 -11.47 14.60 -22.54
N CYS A 85 -12.10 14.54 -21.35
CA CYS A 85 -12.60 13.30 -20.73
C CYS A 85 -14.07 13.47 -20.33
N THR A 86 -15.00 12.91 -21.09
CA THR A 86 -16.43 12.93 -20.76
C THR A 86 -16.78 11.68 -19.95
N PHE A 87 -17.03 11.84 -18.66
CA PHE A 87 -17.40 10.75 -17.75
C PHE A 87 -18.92 10.48 -17.66
N SER A 88 -19.72 11.23 -18.44
CA SER A 88 -21.18 11.12 -18.50
C SER A 88 -21.71 10.31 -19.69
N ASP A 89 -20.83 9.80 -20.57
CA ASP A 89 -21.25 9.00 -21.72
C ASP A 89 -21.54 7.54 -21.33
N ALA A 90 -22.83 7.22 -21.25
CA ALA A 90 -23.32 5.89 -20.89
C ALA A 90 -22.83 4.77 -21.82
N GLN A 91 -22.65 5.04 -23.12
CA GLN A 91 -22.17 4.03 -24.07
C GLN A 91 -20.70 3.72 -23.88
N SER A 92 -19.87 4.74 -23.72
CA SER A 92 -18.43 4.57 -23.44
C SER A 92 -18.20 3.90 -22.09
N ALA A 93 -19.01 4.24 -21.08
CA ALA A 93 -18.91 3.68 -19.73
C ALA A 93 -19.12 2.16 -19.69
N HIS A 94 -20.06 1.64 -20.48
CA HIS A 94 -20.48 0.24 -20.39
C HIS A 94 -20.25 -0.56 -21.69
N ILE A 95 -19.27 -0.12 -22.49
CA ILE A 95 -18.97 -0.73 -23.79
C ILE A 95 -18.54 -2.21 -23.68
N SER A 96 -17.93 -2.59 -22.57
CA SER A 96 -17.46 -3.96 -22.33
C SER A 96 -18.57 -4.91 -21.87
N LYS A 97 -19.67 -4.40 -21.33
CA LYS A 97 -20.74 -5.22 -20.74
C LYS A 97 -21.74 -5.69 -21.80
N SER A 98 -22.14 -6.95 -21.73
CA SER A 98 -23.29 -7.49 -22.45
C SER A 98 -24.60 -6.88 -21.89
N THR A 99 -25.69 -7.01 -22.66
CA THR A 99 -27.02 -6.58 -22.19
C THR A 99 -27.44 -7.28 -20.90
N PHE A 100 -27.12 -8.59 -20.77
CA PHE A 100 -27.38 -9.35 -19.56
C PHE A 100 -26.59 -8.81 -18.35
N GLU A 101 -25.32 -8.46 -18.53
CA GLU A 101 -24.48 -7.88 -17.46
C GLU A 101 -24.98 -6.51 -17.04
N ILE A 102 -25.48 -5.69 -17.97
CA ILE A 102 -26.11 -4.40 -17.63
C ILE A 102 -27.38 -4.63 -16.79
N VAL A 103 -28.24 -5.57 -17.18
CA VAL A 103 -29.45 -5.89 -16.41
C VAL A 103 -29.09 -6.42 -15.01
N THR A 104 -28.08 -7.28 -14.91
CA THR A 104 -27.59 -7.78 -13.62
C THR A 104 -27.05 -6.64 -12.76
N ALA A 105 -26.23 -5.74 -13.32
CA ALA A 105 -25.70 -4.59 -12.63
C ALA A 105 -26.82 -3.64 -12.13
N ILE A 106 -27.84 -3.39 -12.94
CA ILE A 106 -29.02 -2.61 -12.54
C ILE A 106 -29.72 -3.28 -11.36
N GLY A 107 -29.87 -4.60 -11.38
CA GLY A 107 -30.46 -5.38 -10.28
C GLY A 107 -29.65 -5.26 -8.99
N VAL A 108 -28.32 -5.44 -9.06
CA VAL A 108 -27.41 -5.33 -7.93
C VAL A 108 -27.44 -3.91 -7.33
N PHE A 109 -27.24 -2.87 -8.14
CA PHE A 109 -27.28 -1.49 -7.63
C PHE A 109 -28.65 -1.07 -7.10
N SER A 110 -29.74 -1.56 -7.72
CA SER A 110 -31.10 -1.33 -7.20
C SER A 110 -31.31 -2.00 -5.83
N SER A 111 -30.77 -3.20 -5.64
CA SER A 111 -30.80 -3.89 -4.35
C SER A 111 -29.99 -3.15 -3.28
N CYS A 112 -28.83 -2.61 -3.65
CA CYS A 112 -28.00 -1.79 -2.73
C CYS A 112 -28.72 -0.50 -2.28
N ARG A 113 -29.70 0.01 -3.04
CA ARG A 113 -30.50 1.20 -2.70
C ARG A 113 -31.62 0.93 -1.69
N LEU A 114 -31.84 -0.32 -1.30
CA LEU A 114 -32.84 -0.68 -0.30
C LEU A 114 -32.18 -0.78 1.08
N PRO A 115 -32.23 0.29 1.94
CA PRO A 115 -31.52 0.29 3.22
C PRO A 115 -31.90 -0.90 4.11
N PHE A 116 -33.16 -1.29 4.11
CA PHE A 116 -33.64 -2.44 4.88
C PHE A 116 -32.97 -3.75 4.44
N LEU A 117 -32.74 -3.94 3.13
CA LEU A 117 -32.10 -5.15 2.61
C LEU A 117 -30.61 -5.17 2.98
N ILE A 118 -29.93 -4.03 2.90
CA ILE A 118 -28.50 -3.95 3.21
C ILE A 118 -28.25 -4.03 4.71
N GLN A 119 -29.05 -3.32 5.53
CA GLN A 119 -28.93 -3.39 6.99
C GLN A 119 -29.16 -4.79 7.56
N ASN A 120 -29.92 -5.62 6.87
CA ASN A 120 -30.24 -6.97 7.28
C ASN A 120 -29.68 -8.03 6.30
N ALA A 121 -28.67 -7.68 5.50
CA ALA A 121 -28.15 -8.54 4.44
C ALA A 121 -27.64 -9.89 4.98
N GLU A 122 -26.94 -9.88 6.11
CA GLU A 122 -26.46 -11.10 6.78
C GLU A 122 -27.62 -11.98 7.26
N TYR A 123 -28.63 -11.37 7.88
CA TYR A 123 -29.83 -12.11 8.30
C TYR A 123 -30.53 -12.78 7.11
N PHE A 124 -30.71 -12.05 6.00
CA PHE A 124 -31.32 -12.62 4.79
C PHE A 124 -30.44 -13.69 4.15
N LEU A 125 -29.14 -13.50 4.17
CA LEU A 125 -28.19 -14.51 3.70
C LEU A 125 -28.26 -15.77 4.56
N GLY A 126 -28.23 -15.66 5.89
CA GLY A 126 -28.40 -16.77 6.81
C GLY A 126 -29.75 -17.49 6.63
N LEU A 127 -30.82 -16.72 6.40
CA LEU A 127 -32.15 -17.29 6.08
C LEU A 127 -32.10 -18.05 4.76
N SER A 128 -31.43 -17.53 3.74
CA SER A 128 -31.27 -18.20 2.45
C SER A 128 -30.49 -19.51 2.59
N TYR A 129 -29.39 -19.51 3.34
CA TYR A 129 -28.64 -20.74 3.63
C TYR A 129 -29.51 -21.79 4.35
N LYS A 130 -30.34 -21.34 5.29
CA LYS A 130 -31.23 -22.25 6.06
C LYS A 130 -32.34 -22.86 5.21
N PHE A 131 -32.97 -22.10 4.29
CA PHE A 131 -34.15 -22.55 3.52
C PHE A 131 -33.79 -23.09 2.14
N LEU A 132 -32.82 -22.50 1.45
CA LEU A 132 -32.43 -22.88 0.09
C LEU A 132 -31.18 -23.77 0.07
N GLY A 133 -30.45 -23.82 1.19
CA GLY A 133 -29.18 -24.51 1.29
C GLY A 133 -28.01 -23.75 0.62
N PRO A 134 -26.76 -24.17 0.91
CA PRO A 134 -25.57 -23.48 0.43
C PRO A 134 -25.46 -23.50 -1.09
N THR A 135 -25.78 -24.61 -1.74
CA THR A 135 -25.63 -24.73 -3.20
C THR A 135 -26.46 -23.71 -3.97
N ILE A 136 -27.75 -23.54 -3.61
CA ILE A 136 -28.63 -22.59 -4.32
C ILE A 136 -28.26 -21.16 -3.94
N THR A 137 -28.02 -20.87 -2.66
CA THR A 137 -27.65 -19.54 -2.19
C THR A 137 -26.36 -19.06 -2.86
N ASN A 138 -25.31 -19.90 -2.87
CA ASN A 138 -24.05 -19.56 -3.52
C ASN A 138 -24.21 -19.42 -5.04
N ALA A 139 -25.02 -20.22 -5.70
CA ALA A 139 -25.32 -20.06 -7.12
C ALA A 139 -26.00 -18.72 -7.43
N VAL A 140 -26.97 -18.30 -6.61
CA VAL A 140 -27.61 -16.97 -6.75
C VAL A 140 -26.60 -15.86 -6.55
N MET A 141 -25.80 -15.93 -5.48
CA MET A 141 -24.75 -14.93 -5.22
C MET A 141 -23.72 -14.91 -6.34
N LYS A 142 -23.28 -16.07 -6.85
CA LYS A 142 -22.32 -16.18 -7.95
C LYS A 142 -22.80 -15.47 -9.22
N HIS A 143 -24.08 -15.63 -9.57
CA HIS A 143 -24.63 -15.02 -10.79
C HIS A 143 -25.11 -13.57 -10.63
N THR A 144 -25.06 -13.01 -9.41
CA THR A 144 -25.50 -11.64 -9.11
C THR A 144 -24.35 -10.79 -8.57
N PHE A 145 -24.23 -10.64 -7.26
CA PHE A 145 -23.23 -9.79 -6.61
C PHE A 145 -21.79 -10.21 -6.91
N PHE A 146 -21.50 -11.51 -6.86
CA PHE A 146 -20.16 -12.00 -7.13
C PHE A 146 -19.71 -11.67 -8.57
N ARG A 147 -20.52 -12.01 -9.56
CA ARG A 147 -20.22 -11.70 -10.97
C ARG A 147 -20.05 -10.20 -11.22
N HIS A 148 -20.69 -9.35 -10.43
CA HIS A 148 -20.60 -7.91 -10.56
C HIS A 148 -19.34 -7.32 -9.92
N PHE A 149 -18.94 -7.81 -8.73
CA PHE A 149 -17.86 -7.21 -7.94
C PHE A 149 -16.56 -8.04 -7.90
N CYS A 150 -16.58 -9.30 -8.32
CA CYS A 150 -15.42 -10.19 -8.35
C CYS A 150 -15.09 -10.65 -9.77
N ALA A 151 -13.81 -10.86 -10.02
CA ALA A 151 -13.33 -11.26 -11.33
C ALA A 151 -13.50 -12.77 -11.62
N GLY A 152 -13.58 -13.60 -10.59
CA GLY A 152 -13.67 -15.04 -10.69
C GLY A 152 -13.32 -15.75 -9.39
N GLU A 153 -13.47 -17.08 -9.37
CA GLU A 153 -13.11 -17.90 -8.21
C GLU A 153 -11.64 -18.30 -8.23
N ASP A 154 -11.08 -18.50 -9.41
CA ASP A 154 -9.71 -18.95 -9.60
C ASP A 154 -9.01 -18.27 -10.79
N ARG A 155 -7.77 -18.67 -11.06
CA ARG A 155 -6.93 -18.18 -12.16
C ARG A 155 -7.57 -18.37 -13.55
N HIS A 156 -8.36 -19.42 -13.76
CA HIS A 156 -9.00 -19.68 -15.06
C HIS A 156 -10.16 -18.73 -15.30
N ASP A 157 -10.94 -18.46 -14.25
CA ASP A 157 -12.08 -17.54 -14.30
C ASP A 157 -11.67 -16.09 -14.50
N ILE A 158 -10.56 -15.65 -13.88
CA ILE A 158 -10.11 -14.25 -13.98
C ILE A 158 -9.50 -13.90 -15.34
N LYS A 159 -8.91 -14.87 -16.05
CA LYS A 159 -8.22 -14.63 -17.31
C LYS A 159 -9.09 -13.95 -18.38
N PRO A 160 -10.32 -14.42 -18.69
CA PRO A 160 -11.19 -13.76 -19.66
C PRO A 160 -11.54 -12.31 -19.27
N VAL A 161 -11.68 -12.03 -17.97
CA VAL A 161 -11.96 -10.68 -17.46
C VAL A 161 -10.77 -9.76 -17.73
N ILE A 162 -9.56 -10.22 -17.46
CA ILE A 162 -8.34 -9.44 -17.72
C ILE A 162 -8.15 -9.21 -19.22
N GLU A 163 -8.37 -10.23 -20.05
CA GLU A 163 -8.29 -10.09 -21.50
C GLU A 163 -9.31 -9.08 -22.05
N MET A 164 -10.51 -9.06 -21.48
CA MET A 164 -11.52 -8.06 -21.81
C MET A 164 -11.07 -6.65 -21.42
N LEU A 165 -10.57 -6.45 -20.19
CA LEU A 165 -10.08 -5.15 -19.72
C LEU A 165 -8.91 -4.62 -20.57
N ARG A 166 -7.96 -5.49 -20.94
CA ARG A 166 -6.80 -5.14 -21.78
C ARG A 166 -7.19 -4.61 -23.16
N ARG A 167 -8.31 -5.04 -23.75
CA ARG A 167 -8.82 -4.49 -25.02
C ARG A 167 -9.13 -3.00 -24.94
N TYR A 168 -9.31 -2.49 -23.71
CA TYR A 168 -9.60 -1.07 -23.44
C TYR A 168 -8.43 -0.36 -22.73
N ASN A 169 -7.22 -0.93 -22.77
CA ASN A 169 -6.02 -0.44 -22.09
C ASN A 169 -6.16 -0.35 -20.57
N ILE A 170 -6.92 -1.25 -19.97
CA ILE A 170 -7.11 -1.34 -18.52
C ILE A 170 -6.32 -2.51 -17.98
N GLY A 171 -5.42 -2.24 -17.02
CA GLY A 171 -4.59 -3.26 -16.35
C GLY A 171 -5.29 -3.89 -15.15
N PRO A 172 -4.82 -5.07 -14.70
CA PRO A 172 -5.31 -5.72 -13.50
C PRO A 172 -4.50 -5.34 -12.26
N ILE A 173 -5.18 -5.22 -11.12
CA ILE A 173 -4.63 -5.35 -9.78
C ILE A 173 -5.32 -6.57 -9.17
N LEU A 174 -4.61 -7.68 -9.01
CA LEU A 174 -5.21 -8.89 -8.44
C LEU A 174 -5.17 -8.84 -6.91
N ASP A 175 -6.30 -9.17 -6.29
CA ASP A 175 -6.44 -9.29 -4.85
C ASP A 175 -7.10 -10.63 -4.51
N TYR A 176 -6.40 -11.48 -3.77
CA TYR A 176 -7.03 -12.67 -3.21
C TYR A 176 -7.89 -12.26 -2.03
N ALA A 177 -9.18 -12.13 -2.28
CA ALA A 177 -10.14 -11.56 -1.34
C ALA A 177 -10.77 -12.59 -0.39
N ALA A 178 -10.28 -13.82 -0.37
CA ALA A 178 -10.68 -14.84 0.61
C ALA A 178 -10.14 -14.44 2.00
N GLU A 179 -11.05 -14.07 2.87
CA GLU A 179 -10.76 -13.55 4.21
C GLU A 179 -10.98 -14.60 5.32
N ASN A 180 -11.37 -15.84 4.95
CA ASN A 180 -11.56 -16.96 5.87
C ASN A 180 -11.16 -18.27 5.18
N ASP A 181 -10.13 -18.92 5.68
CA ASP A 181 -9.82 -20.31 5.40
C ASP A 181 -10.44 -21.21 6.48
N SER A 182 -11.77 -21.31 6.51
CA SER A 182 -12.39 -22.38 7.30
C SER A 182 -12.38 -23.67 6.48
N THR A 183 -11.57 -24.61 6.91
CA THR A 183 -11.43 -25.94 6.30
C THR A 183 -12.66 -26.86 6.51
N ASP A 184 -13.70 -26.39 7.21
CA ASP A 184 -14.93 -27.15 7.42
C ASP A 184 -16.18 -26.32 7.11
N SER A 185 -16.91 -26.76 6.08
CA SER A 185 -18.19 -26.17 5.68
C SER A 185 -19.28 -26.23 6.76
N SER A 186 -19.12 -27.00 7.82
CA SER A 186 -20.00 -27.04 8.98
C SER A 186 -19.66 -25.99 10.04
N GLU A 187 -18.39 -25.57 10.15
CA GLU A 187 -17.95 -24.48 11.03
C GLU A 187 -18.19 -23.11 10.41
N ALA A 188 -18.10 -22.97 9.07
CA ALA A 188 -18.41 -21.72 8.38
C ALA A 188 -19.85 -21.22 8.65
N VAL A 189 -20.80 -22.14 8.84
CA VAL A 189 -22.18 -21.79 9.22
C VAL A 189 -22.28 -21.41 10.70
N ALA A 190 -21.40 -21.94 11.56
CA ALA A 190 -21.37 -21.60 12.99
C ALA A 190 -20.63 -20.28 13.24
N ASP A 191 -19.59 -19.99 12.46
CA ASP A 191 -18.82 -18.72 12.54
C ASP A 191 -19.61 -17.52 11.99
N LEU A 192 -20.55 -17.75 11.07
CA LEU A 192 -21.55 -16.76 10.70
C LEU A 192 -22.34 -16.26 11.93
N HIS A 193 -22.55 -17.10 12.96
CA HIS A 193 -23.20 -16.67 14.21
C HIS A 193 -22.37 -15.67 15.05
N GLY A 194 -21.04 -15.74 14.99
CA GLY A 194 -20.15 -14.77 15.65
C GLY A 194 -20.13 -13.42 14.91
N ILE A 195 -20.33 -13.41 13.61
CA ILE A 195 -20.40 -12.22 12.75
C ILE A 195 -21.73 -11.46 12.98
N PHE A 196 -22.81 -12.17 13.31
CA PHE A 196 -24.16 -11.60 13.50
C PHE A 196 -24.35 -10.72 14.75
N SER A 197 -23.32 -10.55 15.58
CA SER A 197 -23.43 -9.74 16.81
C SER A 197 -23.07 -8.27 16.63
N GLN A 198 -22.65 -7.80 15.44
CA GLN A 198 -22.30 -6.40 15.17
C GLN A 198 -23.22 -5.77 14.11
N PRO A 199 -23.58 -4.47 14.23
CA PRO A 199 -24.42 -3.82 13.23
C PRO A 199 -23.71 -3.75 11.86
N PRO A 200 -24.42 -4.04 10.75
CA PRO A 200 -23.86 -4.23 9.40
C PRO A 200 -23.16 -2.99 8.80
N PHE A 201 -23.40 -1.80 9.36
CA PHE A 201 -22.74 -0.56 8.92
C PHE A 201 -21.33 -0.36 9.48
N ASN A 202 -20.91 -1.16 10.47
CA ASN A 202 -19.64 -1.01 11.17
C ASN A 202 -18.66 -2.15 10.90
N GLN A 203 -18.86 -2.95 9.87
CA GLN A 203 -17.87 -3.98 9.53
C GLN A 203 -16.63 -3.33 8.93
N PRO A 204 -15.49 -3.30 9.66
CA PRO A 204 -14.23 -2.84 9.10
C PRO A 204 -13.82 -3.77 7.96
N ALA A 205 -13.00 -3.28 7.03
CA ALA A 205 -12.30 -4.17 6.14
C ALA A 205 -11.54 -5.17 7.02
N ARG A 206 -11.73 -6.48 6.76
CA ARG A 206 -11.22 -7.51 7.67
C ARG A 206 -9.69 -7.51 7.70
N VAL A 207 -9.19 -7.70 8.89
CA VAL A 207 -7.84 -8.16 9.19
C VAL A 207 -7.90 -9.68 9.14
N TYR A 208 -6.86 -10.33 8.63
CA TYR A 208 -6.76 -11.78 8.71
C TYR A 208 -6.67 -12.18 10.20
N ASP A 209 -7.48 -13.15 10.61
CA ASP A 209 -7.40 -13.72 11.92
C ASP A 209 -6.19 -14.64 12.00
N TYR A 210 -5.35 -14.44 13.01
CA TYR A 210 -4.19 -15.31 13.21
C TYR A 210 -4.62 -16.62 13.87
N GLN A 211 -4.33 -17.73 13.22
CA GLN A 211 -4.54 -19.07 13.76
C GLN A 211 -3.21 -19.75 14.08
N SER A 212 -2.26 -19.72 13.14
CA SER A 212 -0.94 -20.30 13.33
C SER A 212 0.10 -19.75 12.35
N GLU A 213 1.38 -20.03 12.62
CA GLU A 213 2.47 -19.69 11.70
C GLU A 213 2.41 -20.50 10.39
N GLU A 214 1.92 -21.75 10.45
CA GLU A 214 1.72 -22.60 9.28
C GLU A 214 0.67 -22.03 8.34
N GLU A 215 -0.36 -21.40 8.89
CA GLU A 215 -1.37 -20.70 8.09
C GLU A 215 -0.79 -19.45 7.41
N CYS A 216 0.03 -18.69 8.11
CA CYS A 216 0.76 -17.59 7.50
C CYS A 216 1.67 -18.05 6.34
N ASP A 217 2.32 -19.23 6.47
CA ASP A 217 3.13 -19.82 5.40
C ASP A 217 2.26 -20.28 4.23
N ARG A 218 1.04 -20.76 4.47
CA ARG A 218 0.07 -21.07 3.42
C ARG A 218 -0.38 -19.80 2.67
N HIS A 219 -0.63 -18.71 3.39
CA HIS A 219 -0.94 -17.41 2.77
C HIS A 219 0.19 -16.92 1.87
N VAL A 220 1.47 -17.13 2.25
CA VAL A 220 2.60 -16.83 1.36
C VAL A 220 2.45 -17.57 0.03
N SER A 221 2.14 -18.87 0.05
CA SER A 221 1.95 -19.65 -1.18
C SER A 221 0.80 -19.10 -2.06
N ILE A 222 -0.30 -18.70 -1.44
CA ILE A 222 -1.44 -18.10 -2.14
C ILE A 222 -1.06 -16.76 -2.80
N PHE A 223 -0.32 -15.90 -2.08
CA PHE A 223 0.15 -14.64 -2.65
C PHE A 223 1.20 -14.85 -3.75
N GLN A 224 2.04 -15.88 -3.67
CA GLN A 224 2.94 -16.27 -4.76
C GLN A 224 2.16 -16.68 -6.00
N GLU A 225 1.09 -17.47 -5.88
CA GLU A 225 0.20 -17.80 -6.98
C GLU A 225 -0.47 -16.56 -7.58
N CYS A 226 -0.84 -15.59 -6.74
CA CYS A 226 -1.36 -14.29 -7.18
C CYS A 226 -0.33 -13.53 -8.02
N ILE A 227 0.92 -13.42 -7.54
CA ILE A 227 2.04 -12.77 -8.24
C ILE A 227 2.29 -13.43 -9.60
N HIS A 228 2.35 -14.76 -9.64
CA HIS A 228 2.55 -15.52 -10.89
C HIS A 228 1.36 -15.35 -11.84
N SER A 229 0.13 -15.31 -11.31
CA SER A 229 -1.06 -15.08 -12.13
C SER A 229 -1.05 -13.70 -12.78
N VAL A 230 -0.57 -12.66 -12.07
CA VAL A 230 -0.36 -11.33 -12.67
C VAL A 230 0.68 -11.38 -13.78
N HIS A 231 1.84 -12.00 -13.52
CA HIS A 231 2.92 -12.14 -14.51
C HIS A 231 2.43 -12.77 -15.81
N ASP A 232 1.67 -13.86 -15.72
CA ASP A 232 1.21 -14.61 -16.89
C ASP A 232 0.19 -13.87 -17.75
N VAL A 233 -0.59 -12.98 -17.14
CA VAL A 233 -1.70 -12.32 -17.84
C VAL A 233 -1.44 -10.85 -18.15
N SER A 234 -0.48 -10.21 -17.50
CA SER A 234 -0.19 -8.79 -17.71
C SER A 234 1.26 -8.42 -17.41
N PRO A 235 2.03 -7.92 -18.38
CA PRO A 235 3.41 -7.47 -18.15
C PRO A 235 3.50 -6.21 -17.27
N VAL A 236 2.38 -5.54 -16.97
CA VAL A 236 2.31 -4.29 -16.19
C VAL A 236 1.22 -4.41 -15.13
N GLY A 237 1.10 -5.56 -14.48
CA GLY A 237 0.09 -5.80 -13.45
C GLY A 237 0.62 -5.58 -12.03
N PHE A 238 -0.33 -5.56 -11.10
CA PHE A 238 -0.05 -5.46 -9.67
C PHE A 238 -0.72 -6.61 -8.92
N ALA A 239 -0.05 -7.09 -7.86
CA ALA A 239 -0.64 -7.96 -6.85
C ALA A 239 -0.84 -7.18 -5.55
N ALA A 240 -2.02 -7.20 -4.98
CA ALA A 240 -2.32 -6.59 -3.70
C ALA A 240 -2.04 -7.56 -2.56
N LEU A 241 -1.55 -7.04 -1.43
CA LEU A 241 -1.12 -7.82 -0.27
C LEU A 241 -1.51 -7.12 1.03
N LYS A 242 -2.03 -7.88 2.00
CA LYS A 242 -2.26 -7.43 3.38
C LYS A 242 -1.22 -8.05 4.31
N VAL A 243 -0.58 -7.22 5.13
CA VAL A 243 0.49 -7.68 6.04
C VAL A 243 -0.05 -8.55 7.17
N THR A 244 -1.30 -8.31 7.62
CA THR A 244 -1.96 -9.12 8.65
C THR A 244 -2.15 -10.59 8.24
N ALA A 245 -2.12 -10.92 6.95
CA ALA A 245 -2.13 -12.30 6.48
C ALA A 245 -0.81 -13.06 6.74
N LEU A 246 0.28 -12.37 7.05
CA LEU A 246 1.63 -12.93 7.11
C LEU A 246 2.18 -13.10 8.52
N GLY A 247 1.40 -12.79 9.55
CA GLY A 247 1.80 -12.95 10.94
C GLY A 247 0.72 -12.46 11.91
N ASN A 248 0.93 -12.68 13.20
CA ASN A 248 -0.03 -12.28 14.22
C ASN A 248 -0.25 -10.75 14.23
N PRO A 249 -1.49 -10.25 14.02
CA PRO A 249 -1.81 -8.83 14.08
C PRO A 249 -1.48 -8.16 15.42
N GLU A 250 -1.50 -8.91 16.53
CA GLU A 250 -1.12 -8.37 17.84
C GLU A 250 0.36 -7.96 17.87
N LEU A 251 1.24 -8.70 17.15
CA LEU A 251 2.65 -8.32 17.00
C LEU A 251 2.80 -7.03 16.18
N LEU A 252 1.99 -6.84 15.13
CA LEU A 252 1.97 -5.58 14.37
C LEU A 252 1.52 -4.41 15.26
N GLU A 253 0.51 -4.59 16.11
CA GLU A 253 0.08 -3.58 17.08
C GLU A 253 1.20 -3.25 18.09
N ARG A 254 1.92 -4.26 18.58
CA ARG A 254 3.08 -4.04 19.46
C ARG A 254 4.22 -3.32 18.74
N MET A 255 4.58 -3.74 17.52
CA MET A 255 5.58 -3.06 16.71
C MET A 255 5.19 -1.60 16.45
N SER A 256 3.92 -1.35 16.12
CA SER A 256 3.39 -0.01 15.91
C SER A 256 3.53 0.85 17.17
N THR A 257 3.19 0.28 18.33
CA THR A 257 3.34 0.98 19.62
C THR A 257 4.81 1.33 19.90
N MET A 258 5.75 0.41 19.63
CA MET A 258 7.19 0.69 19.77
C MET A 258 7.63 1.86 18.88
N ILE A 259 7.23 1.86 17.61
CA ILE A 259 7.58 2.90 16.63
C ILE A 259 7.00 4.26 17.07
N VAL A 260 5.77 4.28 17.56
CA VAL A 260 5.13 5.49 18.09
C VAL A 260 5.86 5.99 19.34
N GLU A 261 6.27 5.11 20.24
CA GLU A 261 7.04 5.52 21.45
C GLU A 261 8.44 6.03 21.10
N VAL A 262 9.08 5.50 20.06
CA VAL A 262 10.34 6.07 19.53
C VAL A 262 10.12 7.47 18.96
N LYS A 263 9.03 7.70 18.21
CA LYS A 263 8.63 9.04 17.71
C LYS A 263 8.37 9.99 18.88
N ASN A 264 7.64 9.55 19.89
CA ASN A 264 7.34 10.31 21.10
C ASN A 264 8.61 10.67 21.89
N LEU A 265 9.56 9.75 21.98
CA LEU A 265 10.84 10.02 22.65
C LEU A 265 11.64 11.09 21.91
N PHE A 266 11.74 11.00 20.58
CA PHE A 266 12.41 12.02 19.77
C PHE A 266 11.74 13.38 19.91
N ALA A 267 10.41 13.43 19.90
CA ALA A 267 9.65 14.67 20.10
C ALA A 267 9.95 15.36 21.45
N LYS A 268 10.22 14.58 22.51
CA LYS A 268 10.65 15.15 23.81
C LYS A 268 12.04 15.78 23.77
N PHE A 269 12.88 15.38 22.84
CA PHE A 269 14.22 15.95 22.68
C PHE A 269 14.20 17.28 21.89
N GLN A 270 13.11 17.54 21.16
CA GLN A 270 12.93 18.76 20.39
C GLN A 270 12.66 19.97 21.32
N PRO A 271 13.16 21.17 20.99
CA PRO A 271 12.80 22.39 21.69
C PRO A 271 11.34 22.76 21.39
N GLU A 272 10.66 23.42 22.36
CA GLU A 272 9.25 23.85 22.26
C GLU A 272 8.96 24.77 21.05
N SER A 273 9.97 25.49 20.54
CA SER A 273 9.86 26.32 19.35
C SER A 273 10.33 25.54 18.12
N GLY A 274 9.38 25.07 17.33
CA GLY A 274 9.50 24.23 16.14
C GLY A 274 10.78 24.39 15.30
N SER A 275 11.69 23.43 15.47
CA SER A 275 12.97 23.35 14.73
C SER A 275 12.87 22.51 13.45
N GLY A 276 11.66 22.30 12.90
CA GLY A 276 11.48 21.53 11.65
C GLY A 276 11.94 20.06 11.73
N GLY A 277 11.94 19.47 12.93
CA GLY A 277 12.33 18.07 13.13
C GLY A 277 13.83 17.86 13.34
N LEU A 278 14.64 18.92 13.44
CA LEU A 278 16.07 18.85 13.67
C LEU A 278 16.42 19.18 15.13
N ILE A 279 17.44 18.52 15.68
CA ILE A 279 17.95 18.73 17.06
C ILE A 279 19.45 18.94 16.98
N SER A 280 20.01 19.97 17.66
CA SER A 280 21.48 20.13 17.72
C SER A 280 22.11 18.95 18.47
N ARG A 281 23.34 18.59 18.12
CA ARG A 281 24.09 17.49 18.77
C ARG A 281 24.19 17.66 20.28
N GLU A 282 24.44 18.87 20.76
CA GLU A 282 24.60 19.18 22.18
C GLU A 282 23.29 18.94 22.91
N LYS A 283 22.16 19.41 22.34
CA LYS A 283 20.83 19.19 22.91
C LYS A 283 20.45 17.73 22.89
N PHE A 284 20.72 17.03 21.77
CA PHE A 284 20.48 15.60 21.67
C PHE A 284 21.29 14.83 22.72
N ALA A 285 22.61 15.11 22.87
CA ALA A 285 23.49 14.49 23.85
C ALA A 285 22.96 14.64 25.27
N GLN A 286 22.56 15.85 25.65
CA GLN A 286 21.98 16.13 26.99
C GLN A 286 20.70 15.33 27.22
N CYS A 287 19.78 15.33 26.27
CA CYS A 287 18.52 14.61 26.38
C CYS A 287 18.74 13.09 26.38
N TYR A 288 19.67 12.59 25.56
CA TYR A 288 19.99 11.17 25.47
C TYR A 288 20.54 10.62 26.79
N GLN A 289 21.51 11.33 27.42
CA GLN A 289 22.07 10.97 28.73
C GLN A 289 21.04 11.02 29.87
N GLN A 290 19.99 11.85 29.77
CA GLN A 290 18.89 11.86 30.75
C GLN A 290 18.03 10.60 30.68
N HIS A 291 17.94 9.97 29.49
CA HIS A 291 17.05 8.82 29.26
C HIS A 291 17.79 7.49 29.24
N PHE A 292 19.10 7.50 28.95
CA PHE A 292 19.90 6.30 28.79
C PHE A 292 21.20 6.36 29.61
N HIS A 293 21.55 5.26 30.27
CA HIS A 293 22.86 5.09 30.91
C HIS A 293 23.91 4.83 29.84
N VAL A 294 24.72 5.82 29.53
CA VAL A 294 25.81 5.77 28.55
C VAL A 294 27.00 6.54 29.07
N ASP A 295 28.21 6.03 28.83
CA ASP A 295 29.44 6.78 29.03
C ASP A 295 29.75 7.72 27.85
N ASP A 296 30.74 8.57 28.00
CA ASP A 296 31.09 9.58 26.97
C ASP A 296 31.56 8.93 25.66
N SER A 297 32.19 7.76 25.69
CA SER A 297 32.60 7.01 24.50
C SER A 297 31.38 6.47 23.74
N GLN A 298 30.47 5.84 24.45
CA GLN A 298 29.22 5.31 23.88
C GLN A 298 28.34 6.44 23.32
N LEU A 299 28.24 7.56 24.03
CA LEU A 299 27.50 8.73 23.56
C LEU A 299 28.10 9.28 22.26
N LYS A 300 29.42 9.36 22.19
CA LYS A 300 30.14 9.80 20.98
C LYS A 300 29.84 8.89 19.79
N GLU A 301 29.92 7.56 19.98
CA GLU A 301 29.57 6.58 18.95
C GLU A 301 28.12 6.74 18.45
N VAL A 302 27.17 6.95 19.38
CA VAL A 302 25.76 7.19 19.04
C VAL A 302 25.63 8.46 18.19
N ILE A 303 26.24 9.56 18.59
CA ILE A 303 26.16 10.83 17.86
C ILE A 303 26.81 10.70 16.48
N GLU A 304 27.99 10.10 16.37
CA GLU A 304 28.67 9.86 15.10
C GLU A 304 27.84 8.98 14.15
N SER A 305 27.09 8.00 14.67
CA SER A 305 26.19 7.17 13.88
C SER A 305 24.96 7.93 13.37
N LEU A 306 24.45 8.88 14.14
CA LEU A 306 23.26 9.67 13.81
C LEU A 306 23.55 10.86 12.89
N ASP A 307 24.78 11.39 12.95
CA ASP A 307 25.24 12.51 12.13
C ASP A 307 26.63 12.20 11.52
N PRO A 308 26.70 11.23 10.60
CA PRO A 308 27.98 10.79 10.01
C PRO A 308 28.65 11.86 9.16
N ASN A 309 27.91 12.87 8.71
CA ASN A 309 28.41 13.95 7.86
C ASN A 309 28.88 15.19 8.65
N ASP A 310 28.88 15.13 9.98
CA ASP A 310 29.25 16.22 10.87
C ASP A 310 28.44 17.52 10.62
N SER A 311 27.14 17.34 10.35
CA SER A 311 26.23 18.46 10.07
C SER A 311 25.88 19.31 11.32
N GLY A 312 26.17 18.78 12.52
CA GLY A 312 25.87 19.43 13.80
C GLY A 312 24.42 19.20 14.26
N VAL A 313 23.61 18.44 13.52
CA VAL A 313 22.21 18.18 13.84
C VAL A 313 21.86 16.69 13.73
N VAL A 314 20.89 16.26 14.53
CA VAL A 314 20.28 14.94 14.48
C VAL A 314 18.84 15.09 14.03
N ASP A 315 18.42 14.29 13.07
CA ASP A 315 17.05 14.24 12.58
C ASP A 315 16.31 12.96 12.98
N PHE A 316 14.99 12.98 12.81
CA PHE A 316 14.15 11.84 13.16
C PHE A 316 14.44 10.61 12.31
N ILE A 317 14.82 10.76 11.04
CA ILE A 317 15.06 9.63 10.13
C ILE A 317 16.23 8.80 10.66
N SER A 318 17.37 9.43 10.98
CA SER A 318 18.54 8.77 11.55
C SER A 318 18.22 8.13 12.91
N PHE A 319 17.48 8.86 13.77
CA PHE A 319 17.10 8.37 15.09
C PHE A 319 16.19 7.13 15.03
N ALA A 320 15.19 7.14 14.14
CA ALA A 320 14.26 6.04 13.97
C ALA A 320 14.94 4.77 13.42
N GLU A 321 16.01 4.90 12.65
CA GLU A 321 16.80 3.75 12.17
C GLU A 321 17.67 3.13 13.26
N MET A 322 18.13 3.93 14.19
CA MET A 322 18.87 3.44 15.35
C MET A 322 17.99 2.61 16.29
N LEU A 323 16.71 2.99 16.46
CA LEU A 323 15.77 2.36 17.41
C LEU A 323 14.67 1.61 16.66
N THR A 324 14.99 0.42 16.19
CA THR A 324 14.04 -0.48 15.53
C THR A 324 13.40 -1.46 16.52
N PRO A 325 12.22 -2.04 16.24
CA PRO A 325 11.64 -3.10 17.09
C PRO A 325 12.58 -4.27 17.36
N TYR A 326 13.48 -4.59 16.42
CA TYR A 326 14.39 -5.74 16.52
C TYR A 326 15.58 -5.51 17.46
N ASN A 327 16.04 -4.29 17.64
CA ASN A 327 17.18 -3.94 18.48
C ASN A 327 16.77 -3.19 19.76
N LEU A 328 15.49 -2.85 19.90
CA LEU A 328 14.97 -2.13 21.06
C LEU A 328 15.36 -2.73 22.42
N PRO A 329 15.38 -4.06 22.63
CA PRO A 329 15.80 -4.62 23.91
C PRO A 329 17.21 -4.21 24.34
N SER A 330 18.15 -4.05 23.40
CA SER A 330 19.52 -3.62 23.71
C SER A 330 19.62 -2.17 24.19
N PHE A 331 18.67 -1.33 23.76
CA PHE A 331 18.58 0.07 24.20
C PHE A 331 17.79 0.21 25.50
N THR A 332 16.67 -0.50 25.64
CA THR A 332 15.82 -0.38 26.83
C THR A 332 16.47 -0.92 28.07
N PHE A 333 17.43 -1.85 27.93
CA PHE A 333 18.28 -2.30 29.04
C PHE A 333 19.10 -1.14 29.62
N LYS A 334 19.43 -0.13 28.83
CA LYS A 334 20.19 1.06 29.24
C LYS A 334 19.31 2.23 29.70
N CYS A 335 17.99 2.10 29.74
CA CYS A 335 17.11 3.16 30.19
C CYS A 335 17.32 3.51 31.67
N THR A 336 17.37 4.81 31.99
CA THR A 336 17.50 5.34 33.35
C THR A 336 16.26 5.09 34.21
N SER A 337 15.12 4.85 33.58
CA SER A 337 13.84 4.55 34.24
C SER A 337 12.95 3.65 33.40
N ILE A 338 12.00 2.97 34.05
CA ILE A 338 10.99 2.17 33.36
C ILE A 338 9.92 3.12 32.77
N GLY A 339 10.29 3.72 31.64
CA GLY A 339 9.40 4.59 30.85
C GLY A 339 8.53 3.82 29.85
N PRO A 340 7.75 4.53 29.00
CA PRO A 340 6.91 3.92 27.97
C PRO A 340 7.69 3.01 27.04
N LEU A 341 8.88 3.41 26.58
CA LEU A 341 9.73 2.65 25.68
C LEU A 341 10.13 1.28 26.28
N ALA A 342 10.51 1.24 27.57
CA ALA A 342 10.88 0.00 28.24
C ALA A 342 9.68 -0.97 28.39
N ARG A 343 8.45 -0.41 28.57
CA ARG A 343 7.24 -1.23 28.71
C ARG A 343 6.82 -1.93 27.41
N VAL A 344 7.14 -1.34 26.25
CA VAL A 344 6.79 -1.90 24.96
C VAL A 344 7.87 -2.79 24.37
N THR A 345 8.99 -3.00 25.08
CA THR A 345 10.10 -3.85 24.64
C THR A 345 9.60 -5.27 24.34
N PRO A 346 9.91 -5.83 23.16
CA PRO A 346 9.47 -7.16 22.77
C PRO A 346 10.27 -8.24 23.49
N SER A 347 9.64 -9.38 23.72
CA SER A 347 10.32 -10.60 24.18
C SER A 347 11.15 -11.23 23.06
N SER A 348 12.04 -12.17 23.42
CA SER A 348 12.82 -12.92 22.43
C SER A 348 11.95 -13.71 21.46
N ASP A 349 10.86 -14.31 21.95
CA ASP A 349 9.92 -15.08 21.12
C ASP A 349 9.17 -14.18 20.15
N GLU A 350 8.71 -13.00 20.61
CA GLU A 350 8.09 -12.01 19.74
C GLU A 350 9.04 -11.52 18.65
N ILE A 351 10.31 -11.31 18.95
CA ILE A 351 11.32 -10.95 17.94
C ILE A 351 11.47 -12.04 16.88
N ILE A 352 11.43 -13.32 17.27
CA ILE A 352 11.48 -14.44 16.33
C ILE A 352 10.28 -14.40 15.38
N LEU A 353 9.07 -14.21 15.92
CA LEU A 353 7.84 -14.12 15.12
C LEU A 353 7.83 -12.88 14.21
N MET A 354 8.30 -11.74 14.71
CA MET A 354 8.47 -10.51 13.90
C MET A 354 9.44 -10.73 12.72
N LYS A 355 10.54 -11.46 12.96
CA LYS A 355 11.49 -11.82 11.90
C LYS A 355 10.87 -12.76 10.87
N ARG A 356 10.07 -13.74 11.27
CA ARG A 356 9.35 -14.63 10.33
C ARG A 356 8.39 -13.85 9.45
N MET A 357 7.58 -12.94 10.02
CA MET A 357 6.70 -12.07 9.25
C MET A 357 7.48 -11.23 8.21
N ARG A 358 8.60 -10.65 8.63
CA ARG A 358 9.51 -9.91 7.76
C ARG A 358 10.08 -10.79 6.64
N GLU A 359 10.50 -12.01 6.93
CA GLU A 359 11.03 -12.97 5.95
C GLU A 359 9.97 -13.37 4.92
N ARG A 360 8.72 -13.58 5.32
CA ARG A 360 7.59 -13.82 4.41
C ARG A 360 7.38 -12.66 3.44
N LEU A 361 7.38 -11.42 3.93
CA LEU A 361 7.30 -10.22 3.10
C LEU A 361 8.47 -10.13 2.12
N HIS A 362 9.69 -10.42 2.57
CA HIS A 362 10.87 -10.45 1.73
C HIS A 362 10.81 -11.53 0.65
N THR A 363 10.26 -12.69 0.96
CA THR A 363 10.03 -13.79 0.00
C THR A 363 9.09 -13.34 -1.10
N LEU A 364 7.95 -12.75 -0.76
CA LEU A 364 6.97 -12.25 -1.73
C LEU A 364 7.52 -11.10 -2.59
N ALA A 365 8.28 -10.17 -2.00
CA ALA A 365 8.89 -9.09 -2.74
C ALA A 365 10.02 -9.58 -3.67
N THR A 366 10.75 -10.62 -3.27
CA THR A 366 11.76 -11.27 -4.13
C THR A 366 11.11 -11.95 -5.32
N ASP A 367 10.03 -12.69 -5.08
CA ASP A 367 9.27 -13.38 -6.11
C ASP A 367 8.65 -12.38 -7.11
N ALA A 368 8.05 -11.31 -6.61
CA ALA A 368 7.51 -10.24 -7.43
C ALA A 368 8.59 -9.58 -8.30
N ALA A 369 9.77 -9.28 -7.73
CA ALA A 369 10.89 -8.70 -8.47
C ALA A 369 11.39 -9.63 -9.58
N GLN A 370 11.49 -10.93 -9.32
CA GLN A 370 11.92 -11.94 -10.30
C GLN A 370 10.92 -12.11 -11.44
N ASN A 371 9.62 -11.98 -11.15
CA ASN A 371 8.55 -12.13 -12.13
C ASN A 371 8.16 -10.81 -12.83
N GLY A 372 8.78 -9.67 -12.47
CA GLY A 372 8.41 -8.37 -13.02
C GLY A 372 7.02 -7.89 -12.60
N THR A 373 6.41 -8.51 -11.60
CA THR A 373 5.14 -8.11 -10.99
C THR A 373 5.40 -7.05 -9.93
N ARG A 374 4.48 -6.12 -9.75
CA ARG A 374 4.58 -5.09 -8.72
C ARG A 374 3.63 -5.37 -7.56
N LEU A 375 4.09 -5.09 -6.33
CA LEU A 375 3.32 -5.30 -5.11
C LEU A 375 2.70 -4.00 -4.63
N LEU A 376 1.40 -4.03 -4.34
CA LEU A 376 0.68 -3.01 -3.59
C LEU A 376 0.46 -3.53 -2.17
N ILE A 377 1.19 -2.98 -1.20
CA ILE A 377 0.95 -3.32 0.20
C ILE A 377 -0.22 -2.45 0.68
N ASP A 378 -1.33 -3.09 1.00
CA ASP A 378 -2.55 -2.40 1.41
C ASP A 378 -2.38 -1.77 2.80
N ALA A 379 -2.97 -0.59 2.97
CA ALA A 379 -3.10 0.02 4.29
C ALA A 379 -4.20 -0.66 5.09
N GLU A 380 -3.96 -0.81 6.37
CA GLU A 380 -4.87 -1.47 7.29
C GLU A 380 -5.25 -0.52 8.46
N HIS A 381 -5.73 -1.07 9.59
CA HIS A 381 -6.06 -0.28 10.77
C HIS A 381 -4.89 0.56 11.26
N GLN A 382 -5.17 1.77 11.75
CA GLN A 382 -4.14 2.70 12.26
C GLN A 382 -3.28 2.09 13.38
N LYS A 383 -3.82 1.16 14.14
CA LYS A 383 -3.06 0.44 15.18
C LYS A 383 -1.96 -0.48 14.63
N TYR A 384 -2.04 -0.89 13.36
CA TYR A 384 -1.03 -1.71 12.66
C TYR A 384 -0.19 -0.88 11.70
N GLN A 385 -0.70 0.25 11.24
CA GLN A 385 -0.14 1.00 10.13
C GLN A 385 1.32 1.46 10.34
N PRO A 386 1.74 1.96 11.51
CA PRO A 386 3.15 2.32 11.73
C PRO A 386 4.11 1.15 11.51
N ALA A 387 3.73 -0.07 11.91
CA ALA A 387 4.54 -1.26 11.67
C ALA A 387 4.55 -1.67 10.19
N ILE A 388 3.39 -1.61 9.53
CA ILE A 388 3.26 -1.86 8.09
C ILE A 388 4.14 -0.89 7.31
N ASP A 389 4.07 0.41 7.60
CA ASP A 389 4.90 1.42 6.94
C ASP A 389 6.41 1.16 7.12
N ALA A 390 6.84 0.77 8.32
CA ALA A 390 8.23 0.46 8.59
C ALA A 390 8.72 -0.77 7.81
N LEU A 391 7.91 -1.84 7.73
CA LEU A 391 8.20 -3.03 6.95
C LEU A 391 8.23 -2.72 5.44
N VAL A 392 7.28 -1.93 4.94
CA VAL A 392 7.24 -1.53 3.53
C VAL A 392 8.42 -0.62 3.18
N LEU A 393 8.80 0.31 4.04
CA LEU A 393 9.98 1.15 3.85
C LEU A 393 11.25 0.30 3.69
N GLU A 394 11.41 -0.75 4.51
CA GLU A 394 12.52 -1.69 4.38
C GLU A 394 12.52 -2.39 3.01
N LEU A 395 11.35 -2.85 2.56
CA LEU A 395 11.20 -3.47 1.24
C LEU A 395 11.52 -2.47 0.12
N GLN A 396 11.03 -1.23 0.20
CA GLN A 396 11.31 -0.20 -0.79
C GLN A 396 12.81 0.14 -0.86
N LYS A 397 13.49 0.28 0.26
CA LYS A 397 14.95 0.48 0.30
C LYS A 397 15.71 -0.63 -0.43
N LYS A 398 15.23 -1.86 -0.37
CA LYS A 398 15.91 -3.03 -0.95
C LYS A 398 15.53 -3.29 -2.41
N PHE A 399 14.22 -3.27 -2.72
CA PHE A 399 13.67 -3.70 -4.00
C PHE A 399 13.40 -2.55 -4.97
N ASN A 400 13.23 -1.31 -4.46
CA ASN A 400 13.08 -0.12 -5.27
C ASN A 400 14.38 0.68 -5.40
N ALA A 401 15.53 0.14 -4.98
CA ALA A 401 16.82 0.84 -5.02
C ALA A 401 17.17 1.27 -6.45
N LYS A 402 17.55 2.55 -6.62
CA LYS A 402 17.81 3.17 -7.95
C LYS A 402 19.00 2.57 -8.70
N ASP A 403 19.89 1.88 -8.00
CA ASP A 403 21.01 1.12 -8.57
C ASP A 403 20.60 -0.28 -9.09
N LYS A 404 19.38 -0.74 -8.79
CA LYS A 404 18.88 -2.09 -9.11
C LYS A 404 17.70 -2.11 -10.07
N THR A 405 16.91 -1.07 -10.07
CA THR A 405 15.70 -1.00 -10.89
C THR A 405 15.43 0.44 -11.34
N ASP A 406 14.83 0.59 -12.51
CA ASP A 406 14.40 1.90 -13.03
C ASP A 406 13.02 2.32 -12.51
N ARG A 407 12.32 1.42 -11.80
CA ARG A 407 10.92 1.60 -11.37
C ARG A 407 10.67 0.94 -10.02
N PRO A 408 9.73 1.47 -9.20
CA PRO A 408 9.35 0.81 -7.95
C PRO A 408 8.65 -0.53 -8.21
N ILE A 409 9.05 -1.54 -7.44
CA ILE A 409 8.42 -2.85 -7.39
C ILE A 409 7.41 -2.90 -6.25
N VAL A 410 7.73 -2.27 -5.13
CA VAL A 410 6.90 -2.25 -3.92
C VAL A 410 6.30 -0.86 -3.72
N PHE A 411 4.99 -0.82 -3.54
CA PHE A 411 4.21 0.40 -3.26
C PHE A 411 3.64 0.36 -1.85
N ASN A 412 3.79 1.45 -1.12
CA ASN A 412 3.06 1.69 0.12
C ASN A 412 1.68 2.30 -0.17
N THR A 413 0.71 2.08 0.71
CA THR A 413 -0.62 2.68 0.59
C THR A 413 -0.83 3.73 1.69
N TYR A 414 -1.18 4.96 1.29
CA TYR A 414 -1.44 6.10 2.16
C TYR A 414 -2.93 6.39 2.25
N GLN A 415 -3.45 6.50 3.47
CA GLN A 415 -4.87 6.73 3.76
C GLN A 415 -5.11 8.21 4.03
N CYS A 416 -5.62 8.96 3.03
CA CYS A 416 -5.75 10.42 3.08
C CYS A 416 -6.87 10.94 4.01
N TYR A 417 -7.64 10.06 4.66
CA TYR A 417 -8.55 10.47 5.73
C TYR A 417 -7.82 10.73 7.07
N LEU A 418 -6.52 10.38 7.16
CA LEU A 418 -5.69 10.67 8.33
C LEU A 418 -5.09 12.08 8.24
N LYS A 419 -5.13 12.80 9.35
CA LYS A 419 -4.65 14.19 9.48
C LYS A 419 -3.15 14.35 9.19
N ASP A 420 -2.36 13.29 9.38
CA ASP A 420 -0.89 13.29 9.22
C ASP A 420 -0.40 12.75 7.86
N THR A 421 -1.29 12.42 6.92
CA THR A 421 -0.92 11.72 5.69
C THR A 421 0.08 12.52 4.85
N LEU A 422 -0.12 13.81 4.66
CA LEU A 422 0.79 14.64 3.88
C LEU A 422 2.20 14.65 4.50
N GLU A 423 2.30 14.85 5.83
CA GLU A 423 3.59 14.81 6.56
C GLU A 423 4.30 13.45 6.39
N ARG A 424 3.54 12.36 6.43
CA ARG A 424 4.10 11.00 6.23
C ARG A 424 4.65 10.81 4.81
N VAL A 425 3.91 11.27 3.79
CA VAL A 425 4.36 11.22 2.39
C VAL A 425 5.61 12.06 2.18
N GLU A 426 5.65 13.29 2.72
CA GLU A 426 6.83 14.15 2.67
C GLU A 426 8.05 13.51 3.36
N MET A 427 7.83 12.85 4.51
CA MET A 427 8.90 12.15 5.22
C MET A 427 9.43 10.96 4.40
N ASP A 428 8.55 10.18 3.78
CA ASP A 428 8.96 9.04 2.96
C ASP A 428 9.63 9.48 1.65
N MET A 429 9.25 10.65 1.12
CA MET A 429 9.97 11.28 0.02
C MET A 429 11.41 11.65 0.42
N LYS A 430 11.61 12.30 1.58
CA LYS A 430 12.94 12.59 2.13
C LYS A 430 13.77 11.32 2.34
N ARG A 431 13.13 10.22 2.79
CA ARG A 431 13.77 8.91 2.91
C ARG A 431 14.18 8.35 1.55
N SER A 432 13.31 8.48 0.53
CA SER A 432 13.61 8.00 -0.82
C SER A 432 14.82 8.70 -1.44
N GLU A 433 14.96 10.00 -1.20
CA GLU A 433 16.13 10.77 -1.62
C GLU A 433 17.40 10.34 -0.86
N ARG A 434 17.33 10.29 0.47
CA ARG A 434 18.46 9.93 1.34
C ARG A 434 19.01 8.53 1.03
N TYR A 435 18.14 7.56 0.81
CA TYR A 435 18.52 6.15 0.62
C TYR A 435 18.48 5.71 -0.84
N SER A 436 18.32 6.64 -1.77
CA SER A 436 18.38 6.41 -3.22
C SER A 436 17.47 5.27 -3.68
N PHE A 437 16.20 5.32 -3.33
CA PHE A 437 15.18 4.38 -3.84
C PHE A 437 14.03 5.12 -4.55
N HIS A 438 13.29 4.41 -5.40
CA HIS A 438 12.07 4.91 -6.03
C HIS A 438 10.89 4.79 -5.07
N LEU A 439 10.19 5.89 -4.79
CA LEU A 439 8.97 5.85 -3.99
C LEU A 439 7.81 5.31 -4.84
N GLY A 440 7.25 4.17 -4.45
CA GLY A 440 5.97 3.67 -4.95
C GLY A 440 4.86 4.03 -3.97
N ALA A 441 3.90 4.87 -4.38
CA ALA A 441 2.83 5.36 -3.52
C ALA A 441 1.45 5.07 -4.12
N LYS A 442 0.59 4.35 -3.39
CA LYS A 442 -0.83 4.21 -3.68
C LYS A 442 -1.61 5.10 -2.74
N LEU A 443 -2.48 5.94 -3.28
CA LEU A 443 -3.29 6.88 -2.52
C LEU A 443 -4.72 6.41 -2.46
N VAL A 444 -5.26 6.30 -1.26
CA VAL A 444 -6.67 5.96 -0.98
C VAL A 444 -7.25 6.95 0.04
N ARG A 445 -8.57 7.04 0.13
CA ARG A 445 -9.18 7.82 1.23
C ARG A 445 -9.07 7.09 2.56
N GLY A 446 -9.38 5.82 2.60
CA GLY A 446 -9.31 4.95 3.76
C GLY A 446 -10.60 4.15 3.98
N ALA A 447 -10.50 3.00 4.64
CA ALA A 447 -11.60 2.03 4.75
C ALA A 447 -12.06 1.76 6.19
N TYR A 448 -11.44 2.40 7.21
CA TYR A 448 -11.64 2.05 8.62
C TYR A 448 -12.16 3.23 9.48
N MET A 449 -12.74 4.24 8.85
CA MET A 449 -13.05 5.54 9.47
C MET A 449 -13.88 5.41 10.76
N GLU A 450 -14.98 4.67 10.72
CA GLU A 450 -15.87 4.53 11.87
C GLU A 450 -15.17 3.83 13.05
N HIS A 451 -14.45 2.74 12.74
CA HIS A 451 -13.69 2.00 13.74
C HIS A 451 -12.60 2.86 14.39
N GLU A 452 -11.86 3.65 13.61
CA GLU A 452 -10.83 4.55 14.14
C GLU A 452 -11.43 5.66 15.03
N ARG A 453 -12.58 6.20 14.65
CA ARG A 453 -13.32 7.18 15.47
C ARG A 453 -13.81 6.58 16.79
N GLU A 454 -14.36 5.36 16.76
CA GLU A 454 -14.80 4.65 17.96
C GLU A 454 -13.62 4.30 18.88
N ARG A 455 -12.52 3.79 18.30
CA ARG A 455 -11.29 3.48 19.03
C ARG A 455 -10.72 4.73 19.70
N SER A 456 -10.63 5.85 19.00
CA SER A 456 -10.12 7.10 19.59
C SER A 456 -10.96 7.60 20.77
N LYS A 457 -12.29 7.48 20.68
CA LYS A 457 -13.20 7.82 21.77
C LYS A 457 -13.03 6.89 22.98
N SER A 458 -12.98 5.57 22.75
CA SER A 458 -12.85 4.57 23.81
C SER A 458 -11.51 4.66 24.54
N MET A 459 -10.43 4.90 23.80
CA MET A 459 -9.06 5.00 24.32
C MET A 459 -8.68 6.43 24.75
N LYS A 460 -9.55 7.43 24.51
CA LYS A 460 -9.39 8.84 24.90
C LYS A 460 -8.12 9.50 24.33
N TYR A 461 -7.80 9.26 23.06
CA TYR A 461 -6.77 9.99 22.34
C TYR A 461 -7.40 10.84 21.20
N PRO A 462 -6.68 11.87 20.71
CA PRO A 462 -7.18 12.70 19.61
C PRO A 462 -7.50 11.87 18.38
N CYS A 463 -8.68 12.07 17.79
CA CYS A 463 -9.09 11.33 16.59
C CYS A 463 -8.12 11.62 15.43
N PRO A 464 -7.48 10.58 14.83
CA PRO A 464 -6.54 10.76 13.74
C PRO A 464 -7.23 11.08 12.40
N ILE A 465 -8.55 10.86 12.31
CA ILE A 465 -9.35 11.07 11.11
C ILE A 465 -9.72 12.55 10.97
N HIS A 466 -9.71 13.07 9.75
CA HIS A 466 -10.25 14.40 9.45
C HIS A 466 -11.69 14.56 9.93
N ASP A 467 -12.02 15.77 10.34
CA ASP A 467 -13.33 16.03 10.98
C ASP A 467 -14.45 16.01 9.93
N THR A 468 -14.17 16.43 8.69
CA THR A 468 -15.14 16.45 7.58
C THR A 468 -14.70 15.60 6.38
N ALA A 469 -15.64 15.29 5.49
CA ALA A 469 -15.34 14.63 4.22
C ALA A 469 -14.55 15.55 3.29
N GLU A 470 -14.84 16.84 3.34
CA GLU A 470 -14.18 17.90 2.55
C GLU A 470 -12.70 18.00 2.92
N ASP A 471 -12.34 17.93 4.21
CA ASP A 471 -10.94 17.90 4.65
C ASP A 471 -10.21 16.66 4.13
N THR A 472 -10.89 15.50 4.13
CA THR A 472 -10.36 14.28 3.52
C THR A 472 -10.15 14.43 2.02
N HIS A 473 -11.10 15.06 1.31
CA HIS A 473 -10.98 15.31 -0.12
C HIS A 473 -9.82 16.25 -0.42
N LYS A 474 -9.72 17.33 0.38
CA LYS A 474 -8.61 18.28 0.27
C LYS A 474 -7.26 17.62 0.53
N CYS A 475 -7.12 16.84 1.61
CA CYS A 475 -5.88 16.12 1.91
C CYS A 475 -5.50 15.17 0.77
N TYR A 476 -6.46 14.44 0.19
CA TYR A 476 -6.24 13.56 -0.94
C TYR A 476 -5.70 14.32 -2.15
N ASP A 477 -6.34 15.42 -2.52
CA ASP A 477 -5.97 16.23 -3.67
C ASP A 477 -4.62 16.93 -3.44
N ASP A 478 -4.34 17.43 -2.22
CA ASP A 478 -3.05 18.03 -1.84
C ASP A 478 -1.89 17.02 -1.96
N VAL A 479 -2.09 15.77 -1.53
CA VAL A 479 -1.07 14.70 -1.65
C VAL A 479 -0.85 14.32 -3.13
N VAL A 480 -1.91 14.23 -3.94
CA VAL A 480 -1.80 14.00 -5.39
C VAL A 480 -0.99 15.12 -6.04
N GLU A 481 -1.33 16.39 -5.75
CA GLU A 481 -0.61 17.53 -6.29
C GLU A 481 0.86 17.54 -5.86
N TYR A 482 1.16 17.29 -4.58
CA TYR A 482 2.52 17.23 -4.05
C TYR A 482 3.38 16.21 -4.82
N LEU A 483 2.87 14.99 -4.99
CA LEU A 483 3.61 13.93 -5.66
C LEU A 483 3.75 14.17 -7.18
N LEU A 484 2.71 14.67 -7.86
CA LEU A 484 2.78 15.03 -9.29
C LEU A 484 3.76 16.19 -9.52
N ARG A 485 3.75 17.19 -8.66
CA ARG A 485 4.69 18.32 -8.69
C ARG A 485 6.13 17.84 -8.47
N TYR A 486 6.36 16.96 -7.49
CA TYR A 486 7.67 16.34 -7.27
C TYR A 486 8.15 15.57 -8.51
N ARG A 487 7.27 14.75 -9.11
CA ARG A 487 7.56 14.02 -10.35
C ARG A 487 7.95 14.96 -11.50
N TRP A 488 7.23 16.06 -11.66
CA TRP A 488 7.52 17.08 -12.67
C TRP A 488 8.87 17.75 -12.45
N GLN A 489 9.19 18.11 -11.22
CA GLN A 489 10.45 18.81 -10.88
C GLN A 489 11.69 17.92 -11.00
N HIS A 490 11.59 16.65 -10.65
CA HIS A 490 12.73 15.74 -10.53
C HIS A 490 12.81 14.68 -11.65
N GLY A 491 11.84 14.60 -12.52
CA GLY A 491 11.82 13.76 -13.73
C GLY A 491 11.68 12.25 -13.49
N SER A 492 12.15 11.71 -12.39
CA SER A 492 12.06 10.27 -12.06
C SER A 492 12.12 10.05 -10.55
N GLY A 493 11.89 8.82 -10.10
CA GLY A 493 12.06 8.44 -8.70
C GLY A 493 10.77 8.29 -7.90
N THR A 494 9.60 8.56 -8.49
CA THR A 494 8.31 8.41 -7.82
C THR A 494 7.27 7.89 -8.80
N GLU A 495 6.55 6.85 -8.43
CA GLU A 495 5.35 6.39 -9.14
C GLU A 495 4.13 6.44 -8.22
N ILE A 496 3.00 6.90 -8.75
CA ILE A 496 1.80 7.26 -7.99
C ILE A 496 0.62 6.47 -8.53
N MET A 497 -0.10 5.77 -7.66
CA MET A 497 -1.39 5.17 -7.98
C MET A 497 -2.51 5.96 -7.31
N ILE A 498 -3.30 6.67 -8.12
CA ILE A 498 -4.46 7.47 -7.72
C ILE A 498 -5.67 6.53 -7.65
N ALA A 499 -5.86 5.89 -6.49
CA ALA A 499 -6.91 4.91 -6.27
C ALA A 499 -8.14 5.58 -5.65
N THR A 500 -9.12 5.95 -6.48
CA THR A 500 -10.32 6.66 -6.04
C THR A 500 -11.52 6.44 -6.97
N HIS A 501 -12.72 6.51 -6.39
CA HIS A 501 -14.01 6.56 -7.09
C HIS A 501 -14.55 8.00 -7.22
N ASN A 502 -13.89 8.98 -6.61
CA ASN A 502 -14.31 10.37 -6.68
C ASN A 502 -13.90 10.97 -8.02
N GLN A 503 -14.92 11.35 -8.82
CA GLN A 503 -14.73 11.89 -10.17
C GLN A 503 -13.98 13.23 -10.15
N GLU A 504 -14.30 14.11 -9.21
CA GLU A 504 -13.68 15.42 -9.10
C GLU A 504 -12.16 15.33 -8.84
N SER A 505 -11.72 14.43 -7.96
CA SER A 505 -10.29 14.19 -7.74
C SER A 505 -9.58 13.60 -8.96
N ILE A 506 -10.27 12.77 -9.76
CA ILE A 506 -9.73 12.28 -11.04
C ILE A 506 -9.56 13.43 -12.03
N GLU A 507 -10.58 14.28 -12.17
CA GLU A 507 -10.55 15.45 -13.04
C GLU A 507 -9.41 16.41 -12.66
N LYS A 508 -9.25 16.69 -11.35
CA LYS A 508 -8.13 17.50 -10.84
C LYS A 508 -6.77 16.87 -11.14
N ALA A 509 -6.62 15.55 -10.94
CA ALA A 509 -5.39 14.86 -11.25
C ALA A 509 -5.02 14.91 -12.74
N VAL A 510 -6.00 14.70 -13.63
CA VAL A 510 -5.84 14.85 -15.08
C VAL A 510 -5.45 16.29 -15.46
N ALA A 511 -6.07 17.29 -14.82
CA ALA A 511 -5.74 18.70 -15.02
C ALA A 511 -4.29 19.00 -14.62
N LEU A 512 -3.86 18.51 -13.44
CA LEU A 512 -2.48 18.67 -12.96
C LEU A 512 -1.48 17.96 -13.87
N MET A 513 -1.78 16.75 -14.37
CA MET A 513 -0.92 16.07 -15.35
C MET A 513 -0.74 16.95 -16.59
N THR A 514 -1.81 17.51 -17.13
CA THR A 514 -1.74 18.41 -18.30
C THR A 514 -0.94 19.68 -17.99
N GLN A 515 -1.17 20.29 -16.83
CA GLN A 515 -0.45 21.48 -16.38
C GLN A 515 1.06 21.25 -16.27
N PHE A 516 1.46 20.08 -15.78
CA PHE A 516 2.86 19.67 -15.63
C PHE A 516 3.46 19.05 -16.91
N GLY A 517 2.70 18.99 -18.02
CA GLY A 517 3.16 18.40 -19.28
C GLY A 517 3.39 16.89 -19.20
N LEU A 518 2.71 16.20 -18.29
CA LEU A 518 2.75 14.74 -18.17
C LEU A 518 1.75 14.15 -19.17
N GLU A 519 2.23 13.30 -20.07
CA GLU A 519 1.39 12.63 -21.06
C GLU A 519 0.43 11.63 -20.39
N PRO A 520 -0.74 11.32 -21.02
CA PRO A 520 -1.68 10.32 -20.48
C PRO A 520 -1.04 8.97 -20.16
N GLN A 521 -0.10 8.52 -21.00
CA GLN A 521 0.66 7.29 -20.84
C GLN A 521 1.92 7.42 -19.97
N ASP A 522 2.10 8.53 -19.24
CA ASP A 522 3.25 8.67 -18.33
C ASP A 522 3.32 7.49 -17.36
N THR A 523 4.41 6.74 -17.44
CA THR A 523 4.55 5.47 -16.73
C THR A 523 4.70 5.61 -15.22
N SER A 524 4.66 6.82 -14.69
CA SER A 524 4.74 7.11 -13.26
C SER A 524 3.38 7.41 -12.63
N VAL A 525 2.31 7.54 -13.42
CA VAL A 525 0.97 7.89 -12.92
C VAL A 525 -0.05 6.83 -13.33
N TYR A 526 -0.74 6.29 -12.35
CA TYR A 526 -1.76 5.25 -12.51
C TYR A 526 -3.07 5.68 -11.87
N PHE A 527 -4.18 5.32 -12.49
CA PHE A 527 -5.52 5.46 -11.94
C PHE A 527 -6.09 4.09 -11.61
N ALA A 528 -6.78 3.95 -10.48
CA ALA A 528 -7.36 2.67 -10.09
C ALA A 528 -8.76 2.81 -9.50
N GLN A 529 -9.67 1.92 -9.90
CA GLN A 529 -11.01 1.77 -9.35
C GLN A 529 -11.30 0.29 -9.05
N LEU A 530 -12.24 0.05 -8.13
CA LEU A 530 -12.69 -1.31 -7.85
C LEU A 530 -13.46 -1.90 -9.04
N PHE A 531 -13.35 -3.21 -9.23
CA PHE A 531 -14.12 -3.91 -10.25
C PHE A 531 -15.62 -3.81 -9.99
N GLY A 532 -16.39 -3.64 -11.05
CA GLY A 532 -17.84 -3.45 -10.97
C GLY A 532 -18.30 -2.05 -10.53
N MET A 533 -17.37 -1.11 -10.29
CA MET A 533 -17.68 0.24 -9.84
C MET A 533 -16.97 1.27 -10.72
N ARG A 534 -17.62 2.42 -10.97
CA ARG A 534 -17.06 3.57 -11.68
C ARG A 534 -16.52 3.26 -13.09
N ASP A 535 -17.19 2.42 -13.82
CA ASP A 535 -16.82 2.10 -15.20
C ASP A 535 -16.92 3.33 -16.11
N ASN A 536 -17.79 4.28 -15.75
CA ASN A 536 -17.87 5.60 -16.42
C ASN A 536 -16.58 6.44 -16.28
N ILE A 537 -15.73 6.17 -15.33
CA ILE A 537 -14.40 6.79 -15.16
C ILE A 537 -13.34 5.92 -15.85
N THR A 538 -13.32 4.64 -15.52
CA THR A 538 -12.26 3.70 -15.93
C THR A 538 -12.14 3.58 -17.45
N PHE A 539 -13.26 3.31 -18.16
CA PHE A 539 -13.22 3.06 -19.61
C PHE A 539 -12.88 4.31 -20.44
N PRO A 540 -13.42 5.51 -20.15
CA PRO A 540 -12.99 6.73 -20.84
C PRO A 540 -11.50 7.05 -20.64
N LEU A 541 -10.95 6.91 -19.43
CA LEU A 541 -9.53 7.10 -19.16
C LEU A 541 -8.66 6.11 -19.96
N GLY A 542 -8.99 4.81 -19.94
CA GLY A 542 -8.26 3.80 -20.69
C GLY A 542 -8.27 4.05 -22.20
N ARG A 543 -9.42 4.48 -22.77
CA ARG A 543 -9.54 4.86 -24.17
C ARG A 543 -8.73 6.11 -24.55
N LYS A 544 -8.51 7.01 -23.60
CA LYS A 544 -7.66 8.20 -23.79
C LYS A 544 -6.17 7.92 -23.58
N GLY A 545 -5.80 6.67 -23.29
CA GLY A 545 -4.43 6.24 -23.14
C GLY A 545 -3.84 6.44 -21.75
N TYR A 546 -4.63 6.82 -20.74
CA TYR A 546 -4.16 6.85 -19.35
C TYR A 546 -3.87 5.44 -18.84
N ASN A 547 -2.90 5.31 -17.94
CA ASN A 547 -2.61 4.05 -17.27
C ASN A 547 -3.67 3.78 -16.20
N VAL A 548 -4.67 3.00 -16.55
CA VAL A 548 -5.83 2.71 -15.69
C VAL A 548 -5.85 1.25 -15.31
N PHE A 549 -6.27 0.99 -14.06
CA PHE A 549 -6.32 -0.36 -13.50
C PHE A 549 -7.67 -0.61 -12.82
N LYS A 550 -8.08 -1.87 -12.86
CA LYS A 550 -9.18 -2.38 -12.04
C LYS A 550 -8.62 -3.26 -10.92
N TYR A 551 -9.03 -2.97 -9.69
CA TYR A 551 -8.78 -3.82 -8.54
C TYR A 551 -9.75 -5.00 -8.63
N LEU A 552 -9.21 -6.20 -8.83
CA LEU A 552 -9.92 -7.42 -9.18
C LEU A 552 -9.88 -8.41 -8.00
N PRO A 553 -10.88 -8.37 -7.11
CA PRO A 553 -11.00 -9.40 -6.09
C PRO A 553 -11.38 -10.74 -6.73
N TYR A 554 -10.78 -11.81 -6.23
CA TYR A 554 -11.10 -13.19 -6.63
C TYR A 554 -10.99 -14.15 -5.44
N GLY A 555 -11.58 -15.32 -5.57
CA GLY A 555 -11.66 -16.35 -4.54
C GLY A 555 -13.01 -17.04 -4.57
N LYS A 556 -13.17 -18.13 -3.85
CA LYS A 556 -14.47 -18.85 -3.83
C LYS A 556 -15.59 -17.98 -3.28
N VAL A 557 -16.80 -18.15 -3.82
CA VAL A 557 -17.98 -17.34 -3.43
C VAL A 557 -18.15 -17.27 -1.91
N GLU A 558 -17.97 -18.40 -1.23
CA GLU A 558 -18.13 -18.53 0.23
C GLU A 558 -17.10 -17.67 0.98
N GLU A 559 -15.87 -17.69 0.52
CA GLU A 559 -14.72 -17.00 1.13
C GLU A 559 -14.76 -15.47 0.91
N VAL A 560 -15.32 -15.02 -0.22
CA VAL A 560 -15.43 -13.59 -0.56
C VAL A 560 -16.75 -12.95 -0.13
N MET A 561 -17.65 -13.70 0.52
CA MET A 561 -18.95 -13.18 0.97
C MET A 561 -18.83 -11.92 1.83
N PRO A 562 -17.90 -11.82 2.79
CA PRO A 562 -17.70 -10.59 3.57
C PRO A 562 -17.31 -9.39 2.69
N TYR A 563 -16.49 -9.60 1.68
CA TYR A 563 -16.14 -8.58 0.70
C TYR A 563 -17.39 -8.06 -0.05
N LEU A 564 -18.25 -8.97 -0.52
CA LEU A 564 -19.49 -8.62 -1.25
C LEU A 564 -20.46 -7.80 -0.39
N LEU A 565 -20.62 -8.18 0.89
CA LEU A 565 -21.45 -7.44 1.85
C LEU A 565 -20.96 -6.02 2.07
N ARG A 566 -19.64 -5.82 2.20
CA ARG A 566 -19.06 -4.47 2.32
C ARG A 566 -19.28 -3.63 1.06
N ARG A 567 -19.12 -4.21 -0.14
CA ARG A 567 -19.43 -3.50 -1.40
C ARG A 567 -20.89 -3.09 -1.48
N ALA A 568 -21.79 -3.96 -1.06
CA ALA A 568 -23.21 -3.64 -1.00
C ALA A 568 -23.50 -2.49 -0.02
N ALA A 569 -22.89 -2.51 1.16
CA ALA A 569 -23.05 -1.47 2.18
C ALA A 569 -22.48 -0.12 1.71
N GLU A 570 -21.28 -0.08 1.13
CA GLU A 570 -20.68 1.13 0.57
C GLU A 570 -21.54 1.77 -0.52
N ASN A 571 -22.06 0.95 -1.44
CA ASN A 571 -22.96 1.43 -2.49
C ASN A 571 -24.30 1.93 -1.96
N SER A 572 -24.73 1.47 -0.78
CA SER A 572 -25.89 2.02 -0.07
C SER A 572 -25.61 3.36 0.60
N ALA A 573 -24.42 3.54 1.16
CA ALA A 573 -24.03 4.77 1.87
C ALA A 573 -23.75 5.96 0.93
N ILE A 574 -23.24 5.71 -0.29
CA ILE A 574 -22.89 6.73 -1.28
C ILE A 574 -24.08 6.99 -2.23
N LEU A 575 -25.18 7.52 -1.68
CA LEU A 575 -26.43 7.73 -2.43
C LEU A 575 -26.29 8.61 -3.68
N GLY A 576 -25.45 9.65 -3.67
CA GLY A 576 -25.27 10.58 -4.78
C GLY A 576 -24.60 9.94 -5.99
N ASP A 577 -23.48 9.30 -5.76
CA ASP A 577 -22.65 8.69 -6.81
C ASP A 577 -23.27 7.43 -7.41
N THR A 578 -23.94 6.63 -6.59
CA THR A 578 -24.66 5.42 -7.04
C THR A 578 -25.87 5.76 -7.92
N VAL A 579 -26.53 6.89 -7.70
CA VAL A 579 -27.62 7.36 -8.57
C VAL A 579 -27.10 7.60 -9.98
N SER A 580 -25.98 8.30 -10.10
CA SER A 580 -25.37 8.61 -11.40
C SER A 580 -24.97 7.34 -12.17
N GLU A 581 -24.36 6.33 -11.51
CA GLU A 581 -23.95 5.08 -12.17
C GLU A 581 -25.16 4.23 -12.60
N LEU A 582 -26.19 4.15 -11.77
CA LEU A 582 -27.42 3.42 -12.11
C LEU A 582 -28.16 4.09 -13.28
N ASP A 583 -28.17 5.41 -13.36
CA ASP A 583 -28.85 6.13 -14.45
C ASP A 583 -28.08 5.94 -15.77
N LEU A 584 -26.75 5.93 -15.75
CA LEU A 584 -25.93 5.59 -16.92
C LEU A 584 -26.17 4.14 -17.40
N LEU A 585 -26.32 3.19 -16.48
CA LEU A 585 -26.66 1.80 -16.82
C LEU A 585 -28.04 1.70 -17.49
N LYS A 586 -29.05 2.39 -16.96
CA LYS A 586 -30.40 2.44 -17.53
C LYS A 586 -30.39 3.09 -18.91
N GLU A 587 -29.66 4.17 -19.08
CA GLU A 587 -29.50 4.85 -20.38
C GLU A 587 -28.81 3.93 -21.39
N ALA A 588 -27.73 3.25 -20.99
CA ALA A 588 -27.04 2.28 -21.84
C ALA A 588 -27.97 1.13 -22.27
N LEU A 589 -28.77 0.60 -21.33
CA LEU A 589 -29.77 -0.42 -21.64
C LEU A 589 -30.82 0.08 -22.63
N TYR A 590 -31.37 1.28 -22.38
CA TYR A 590 -32.37 1.90 -23.25
C TYR A 590 -31.84 2.07 -24.68
N LYS A 591 -30.64 2.65 -24.82
CA LYS A 591 -30.00 2.83 -26.12
C LYS A 591 -29.78 1.51 -26.87
N ARG A 592 -29.43 0.43 -26.18
CA ARG A 592 -29.22 -0.89 -26.80
C ARG A 592 -30.51 -1.58 -27.25
N VAL A 593 -31.60 -1.36 -26.53
CA VAL A 593 -32.87 -2.04 -26.81
C VAL A 593 -33.70 -1.26 -27.82
N PHE A 594 -33.69 0.08 -27.74
CA PHE A 594 -34.62 0.92 -28.48
C PHE A 594 -33.97 1.81 -29.56
N THR A 595 -32.62 1.94 -29.55
CA THR A 595 -31.93 2.77 -30.57
C THR A 595 -30.99 1.86 -31.37
N ARG A 596 -31.58 1.02 -32.23
CA ARG A 596 -30.86 0.27 -33.28
C ARG A 596 -30.73 1.09 -34.54
#